data_ced57865f7849075928a436888ee2678
#
_entry.id   ced57865f7849075928a436888ee2678
#
_cell.length_a   1.000
_cell.length_b   1.000
_cell.length_c   1.000
_cell.angle_alpha   90.00
_cell.angle_beta   90.00
_cell.angle_gamma   90.00
#
_symmetry.space_group_name_H-M   'P 1'
#
loop_
_entity.id
_entity.type
_entity.pdbx_description
1 polymer ?
#
loop_
_entity_poly.entity_id
_entity_poly.type
_entity_poly.pdbx_seq_one_letter_code
_entity_poly.pdbx_strand_id
1 'polypeptide(L)'
;MADDDVDFFEQEDTSQGADKFKGAITNLAREVRNIDNTIEDLQTQMKELGRRKIDIETKQLPELLHQAGVKEITTLEGLKVSVKFVVGSIPAESKESAYEWLDDNGHADIIKRNLALQFQKGDTSQAEQAAAALREMGFSPTIKLDIHPQTFMAFAREQIQNGKILPLAQWGVYFGDRAVIK
;
A
#
# COMPACT_ATOMS: atom_id res chain seq x y z
N MET A 1 -14.88 -0.72 28.45
CA MET A 1 -15.51 0.57 28.07
C MET A 1 -16.31 0.25 26.84
N ALA A 2 -17.62 0.37 26.94
CA ALA A 2 -18.60 -0.11 25.96
C ALA A 2 -18.54 0.71 24.67
N ASP A 3 -18.55 -0.01 23.54
CA ASP A 3 -18.82 0.56 22.22
C ASP A 3 -20.29 1.04 22.19
N ASP A 4 -20.49 2.35 22.29
CA ASP A 4 -21.75 2.97 21.93
C ASP A 4 -21.82 3.05 20.39
N ASP A 5 -22.24 1.94 19.77
CA ASP A 5 -22.80 1.94 18.42
C ASP A 5 -24.10 2.75 18.46
N VAL A 6 -24.04 4.01 18.10
CA VAL A 6 -25.23 4.85 17.92
C VAL A 6 -26.01 4.30 16.73
N ASP A 7 -27.06 3.56 17.05
CA ASP A 7 -28.06 3.05 16.10
C ASP A 7 -28.80 4.23 15.48
N PHE A 8 -28.44 4.61 14.25
CA PHE A 8 -28.94 5.80 13.55
C PHE A 8 -30.28 5.57 12.81
N PHE A 9 -30.87 4.37 12.99
CA PHE A 9 -32.14 4.05 12.36
C PHE A 9 -33.27 3.96 13.39
N GLU A 10 -34.12 4.97 13.44
CA GLU A 10 -35.45 4.85 14.05
C GLU A 10 -36.21 3.70 13.40
N GLN A 11 -36.69 2.75 14.21
CA GLN A 11 -37.48 1.61 13.80
C GLN A 11 -38.89 2.03 13.44
N GLU A 12 -39.12 2.43 12.19
CA GLU A 12 -40.46 2.35 11.59
C GLU A 12 -40.65 0.95 10.98
N ASP A 13 -41.86 0.42 11.14
CA ASP A 13 -42.36 -0.94 10.81
C ASP A 13 -41.99 -1.37 9.37
N THR A 14 -40.76 -1.87 9.17
CA THR A 14 -40.12 -2.11 7.88
C THR A 14 -40.15 -3.58 7.45
N SER A 15 -40.83 -4.48 8.22
CA SER A 15 -40.76 -5.93 7.99
C SER A 15 -41.34 -6.34 6.61
N GLN A 16 -42.44 -5.73 6.15
CA GLN A 16 -43.03 -6.02 4.84
C GLN A 16 -42.23 -5.45 3.65
N GLY A 17 -41.53 -4.32 3.84
CA GLY A 17 -40.67 -3.72 2.84
C GLY A 17 -39.38 -4.52 2.64
N ALA A 18 -38.80 -5.02 3.72
CA ALA A 18 -37.57 -5.79 3.69
C ALA A 18 -37.69 -7.12 2.94
N ASP A 19 -38.81 -7.83 3.08
CA ASP A 19 -39.01 -9.11 2.40
C ASP A 19 -39.09 -8.98 0.87
N LYS A 20 -39.60 -7.87 0.36
CA LYS A 20 -39.66 -7.58 -1.09
C LYS A 20 -38.29 -7.51 -1.72
N PHE A 21 -37.30 -6.98 -1.00
CA PHE A 21 -35.94 -6.79 -1.50
C PHE A 21 -34.97 -7.89 -1.09
N LYS A 22 -35.37 -8.78 -0.18
CA LYS A 22 -34.51 -9.84 0.39
C LYS A 22 -33.83 -10.71 -0.69
N GLY A 23 -34.54 -11.06 -1.74
CA GLY A 23 -33.98 -11.81 -2.87
C GLY A 23 -32.86 -11.03 -3.60
N ALA A 24 -33.12 -9.76 -3.91
CA ALA A 24 -32.14 -8.90 -4.57
C ALA A 24 -30.91 -8.66 -3.68
N ILE A 25 -31.10 -8.37 -2.40
CA ILE A 25 -30.02 -8.21 -1.41
C ILE A 25 -29.18 -9.48 -1.31
N THR A 26 -29.83 -10.66 -1.24
CA THR A 26 -29.15 -11.95 -1.17
C THR A 26 -28.29 -12.19 -2.42
N ASN A 27 -28.80 -11.84 -3.60
CA ASN A 27 -28.07 -12.02 -4.85
C ASN A 27 -26.85 -11.10 -4.91
N LEU A 28 -27.00 -9.82 -4.57
CA LEU A 28 -25.87 -8.87 -4.52
C LEU A 28 -24.85 -9.26 -3.46
N ALA A 29 -25.27 -9.72 -2.30
CA ALA A 29 -24.35 -10.19 -1.25
C ALA A 29 -23.55 -11.43 -1.71
N ARG A 30 -24.19 -12.34 -2.44
CA ARG A 30 -23.52 -13.51 -3.04
C ARG A 30 -22.55 -13.08 -4.14
N GLU A 31 -22.93 -12.13 -4.96
CA GLU A 31 -22.06 -11.57 -6.01
C GLU A 31 -20.80 -10.94 -5.43
N VAL A 32 -20.91 -10.10 -4.38
CA VAL A 32 -19.77 -9.53 -3.69
C VAL A 32 -18.85 -10.62 -3.15
N ARG A 33 -19.40 -11.64 -2.49
CA ARG A 33 -18.63 -12.76 -1.97
C ARG A 33 -17.90 -13.54 -3.06
N ASN A 34 -18.55 -13.76 -4.22
CA ASN A 34 -17.91 -14.40 -5.38
C ASN A 34 -16.79 -13.55 -5.96
N ILE A 35 -16.97 -12.23 -6.02
CA ILE A 35 -15.93 -11.29 -6.45
C ILE A 35 -14.73 -11.35 -5.49
N ASP A 36 -14.95 -11.33 -4.19
CA ASP A 36 -13.90 -11.42 -3.19
C ASP A 36 -13.08 -12.72 -3.34
N ASN A 37 -13.75 -13.87 -3.47
CA ASN A 37 -13.09 -15.16 -3.73
C ASN A 37 -12.26 -15.14 -5.02
N THR A 38 -12.83 -14.57 -6.10
CA THR A 38 -12.11 -14.45 -7.37
C THR A 38 -10.87 -13.57 -7.26
N ILE A 39 -10.94 -12.48 -6.50
CA ILE A 39 -9.79 -11.61 -6.23
C ILE A 39 -8.70 -12.39 -5.48
N GLU A 40 -9.05 -13.17 -4.48
CA GLU A 40 -8.10 -13.99 -3.70
C GLU A 40 -7.42 -15.06 -4.58
N ASP A 41 -8.19 -15.75 -5.42
CA ASP A 41 -7.67 -16.73 -6.37
C ASP A 41 -6.71 -16.09 -7.39
N LEU A 42 -7.08 -14.94 -7.95
CA LEU A 42 -6.23 -14.20 -8.89
C LEU A 42 -4.92 -13.72 -8.23
N GLN A 43 -4.98 -13.27 -6.98
CA GLN A 43 -3.78 -12.87 -6.22
C GLN A 43 -2.85 -14.07 -6.01
N THR A 44 -3.40 -15.25 -5.73
CA THR A 44 -2.64 -16.49 -5.57
C THR A 44 -1.98 -16.90 -6.87
N GLN A 45 -2.74 -16.92 -7.97
CA GLN A 45 -2.20 -17.21 -9.31
C GLN A 45 -1.10 -16.22 -9.73
N MET A 46 -1.29 -14.93 -9.43
CA MET A 46 -0.28 -13.91 -9.73
C MET A 46 1.02 -14.14 -8.98
N LYS A 47 0.97 -14.58 -7.71
CA LYS A 47 2.18 -14.95 -6.94
C LYS A 47 2.88 -16.17 -7.53
N GLU A 48 2.15 -17.19 -7.94
CA GLU A 48 2.71 -18.41 -8.54
C GLU A 48 3.36 -18.12 -9.89
N LEU A 49 2.66 -17.36 -10.76
CA LEU A 49 3.20 -16.93 -12.05
C LEU A 49 4.45 -16.06 -11.88
N GLY A 50 4.46 -15.17 -10.88
CA GLY A 50 5.63 -14.37 -10.53
C GLY A 50 6.82 -15.21 -10.14
N ARG A 51 6.64 -16.24 -9.30
CA ARG A 51 7.70 -17.19 -8.92
C ARG A 51 8.22 -17.96 -10.12
N ARG A 52 7.31 -18.47 -10.96
CA ARG A 52 7.68 -19.21 -12.17
C ARG A 52 8.45 -18.34 -13.16
N LYS A 53 8.01 -17.09 -13.35
CA LYS A 53 8.72 -16.14 -14.20
C LYS A 53 10.16 -15.91 -13.71
N ILE A 54 10.34 -15.65 -12.41
CA ILE A 54 11.67 -15.47 -11.80
C ILE A 54 12.54 -16.73 -12.01
N ASP A 55 12.01 -17.91 -11.79
CA ASP A 55 12.75 -19.16 -11.98
C ASP A 55 13.22 -19.34 -13.44
N ILE A 56 12.34 -19.05 -14.41
CA ILE A 56 12.70 -19.09 -15.83
C ILE A 56 13.79 -18.04 -16.14
N GLU A 57 13.62 -16.80 -15.69
CA GLU A 57 14.53 -15.69 -15.99
C GLU A 57 15.90 -15.83 -15.30
N THR A 58 15.95 -16.40 -14.09
CA THR A 58 17.18 -16.44 -13.30
C THR A 58 17.91 -17.77 -13.34
N LYS A 59 17.24 -18.85 -13.76
CA LYS A 59 17.85 -20.19 -13.84
C LYS A 59 17.75 -20.79 -15.23
N GLN A 60 16.53 -21.06 -15.73
CA GLN A 60 16.35 -21.88 -16.92
C GLN A 60 16.91 -21.22 -18.18
N LEU A 61 16.58 -19.95 -18.46
CA LEU A 61 17.10 -19.25 -19.64
C LEU A 61 18.61 -19.00 -19.58
N PRO A 62 19.20 -18.53 -18.45
CA PRO A 62 20.65 -18.42 -18.34
C PRO A 62 21.38 -19.73 -18.54
N GLU A 63 20.87 -20.83 -17.96
CA GLU A 63 21.47 -22.16 -18.10
C GLU A 63 21.49 -22.62 -19.56
N LEU A 64 20.36 -22.49 -20.28
CA LEU A 64 20.29 -22.87 -21.70
C LEU A 64 21.22 -22.01 -22.57
N LEU A 65 21.33 -20.70 -22.33
CA LEU A 65 22.23 -19.82 -23.06
C LEU A 65 23.70 -20.18 -22.78
N HIS A 66 24.05 -20.52 -21.54
CA HIS A 66 25.40 -21.00 -21.19
C HIS A 66 25.72 -22.34 -21.87
N GLN A 67 24.79 -23.30 -21.87
CA GLN A 67 24.96 -24.59 -22.57
C GLN A 67 25.12 -24.40 -24.07
N ALA A 68 24.40 -23.43 -24.66
CA ALA A 68 24.54 -23.05 -26.06
C ALA A 68 25.82 -22.24 -26.36
N GLY A 69 26.58 -21.82 -25.35
CA GLY A 69 27.80 -21.04 -25.50
C GLY A 69 27.59 -19.63 -26.00
N VAL A 70 26.37 -19.10 -25.86
CA VAL A 70 26.00 -17.75 -26.35
C VAL A 70 25.51 -16.87 -25.21
N LYS A 71 25.76 -15.54 -25.31
CA LYS A 71 25.26 -14.56 -24.35
C LYS A 71 23.91 -13.94 -24.76
N GLU A 72 23.57 -14.08 -26.02
CA GLU A 72 22.37 -13.51 -26.62
C GLU A 72 21.92 -14.38 -27.79
N ILE A 73 20.62 -14.50 -27.98
CA ILE A 73 19.99 -15.18 -29.12
C ILE A 73 18.69 -14.46 -29.51
N THR A 74 18.39 -14.50 -30.80
CA THR A 74 17.06 -14.14 -31.27
C THR A 74 16.25 -15.39 -31.49
N THR A 75 15.09 -15.49 -30.84
CA THR A 75 14.20 -16.67 -30.98
C THR A 75 13.55 -16.73 -32.36
N LEU A 76 12.92 -17.85 -32.68
CA LEU A 76 12.17 -18.03 -33.94
C LEU A 76 11.03 -17.02 -34.11
N GLU A 77 10.50 -16.51 -32.99
CA GLU A 77 9.45 -15.48 -32.95
C GLU A 77 10.03 -14.05 -33.00
N GLY A 78 11.34 -13.88 -33.12
CA GLY A 78 12.00 -12.59 -33.14
C GLY A 78 12.27 -11.95 -31.78
N LEU A 79 12.03 -12.67 -30.67
CA LEU A 79 12.34 -12.18 -29.33
C LEU A 79 13.86 -12.22 -29.08
N LYS A 80 14.41 -11.12 -28.60
CA LYS A 80 15.81 -11.01 -28.25
C LYS A 80 16.02 -11.39 -26.79
N VAL A 81 16.73 -12.49 -26.52
CA VAL A 81 17.02 -13.01 -25.18
C VAL A 81 18.51 -12.86 -24.92
N SER A 82 18.88 -12.24 -23.81
CA SER A 82 20.28 -12.07 -23.41
C SER A 82 20.47 -12.27 -21.91
N VAL A 83 21.63 -12.79 -21.51
CA VAL A 83 22.03 -12.92 -20.10
C VAL A 83 22.76 -11.68 -19.65
N LYS A 84 22.34 -11.10 -18.53
CA LYS A 84 23.02 -9.99 -17.85
C LYS A 84 23.31 -10.41 -16.41
N PHE A 85 24.49 -10.05 -15.92
CA PHE A 85 24.78 -10.18 -14.50
C PHE A 85 23.92 -9.19 -13.73
N VAL A 86 23.16 -9.67 -12.77
CA VAL A 86 22.30 -8.86 -11.89
C VAL A 86 22.60 -9.18 -10.43
N VAL A 87 22.59 -8.14 -9.61
CA VAL A 87 22.66 -8.27 -8.16
C VAL A 87 21.33 -7.81 -7.59
N GLY A 88 20.72 -8.63 -6.75
CA GLY A 88 19.47 -8.30 -6.08
C GLY A 88 19.66 -7.22 -5.02
N SER A 89 18.53 -6.68 -4.53
CA SER A 89 18.53 -5.78 -3.38
C SER A 89 18.71 -6.58 -2.08
N ILE A 90 19.24 -5.93 -1.05
CA ILE A 90 19.37 -6.51 0.29
C ILE A 90 17.97 -6.71 0.87
N PRO A 91 17.59 -7.96 1.27
CA PRO A 91 16.32 -8.24 1.92
C PRO A 91 16.15 -7.45 3.22
N ALA A 92 14.92 -7.16 3.61
CA ALA A 92 14.63 -6.34 4.78
C ALA A 92 15.24 -6.90 6.08
N GLU A 93 15.17 -8.22 6.22
CA GLU A 93 15.71 -8.99 7.35
C GLU A 93 17.23 -8.99 7.46
N SER A 94 17.93 -8.74 6.35
CA SER A 94 19.40 -8.74 6.28
C SER A 94 20.00 -7.33 6.24
N LYS A 95 19.18 -6.28 6.29
CA LYS A 95 19.66 -4.90 6.12
C LYS A 95 20.63 -4.49 7.20
N GLU A 96 20.35 -4.81 8.46
CA GLU A 96 21.15 -4.42 9.59
C GLU A 96 22.58 -5.00 9.50
N SER A 97 22.67 -6.33 9.35
CA SER A 97 23.96 -7.01 9.20
C SER A 97 24.73 -6.58 7.93
N ALA A 98 24.00 -6.29 6.84
CA ALA A 98 24.64 -5.78 5.64
C ALA A 98 25.21 -4.37 5.82
N TYR A 99 24.52 -3.48 6.56
CA TYR A 99 24.99 -2.13 6.85
C TYR A 99 26.19 -2.15 7.79
N GLU A 100 26.19 -3.00 8.82
CA GLU A 100 27.34 -3.23 9.69
C GLU A 100 28.55 -3.69 8.89
N TRP A 101 28.36 -4.71 8.04
CA TRP A 101 29.44 -5.21 7.20
C TRP A 101 30.02 -4.12 6.27
N LEU A 102 29.15 -3.30 5.65
CA LEU A 102 29.56 -2.20 4.77
C LEU A 102 30.35 -1.13 5.54
N ASP A 103 29.94 -0.81 6.77
CA ASP A 103 30.61 0.18 7.63
C ASP A 103 32.00 -0.34 8.04
N ASP A 104 32.10 -1.58 8.50
CA ASP A 104 33.33 -2.23 8.93
C ASP A 104 34.36 -2.41 7.81
N ASN A 105 33.90 -2.55 6.56
CA ASN A 105 34.75 -2.74 5.39
C ASN A 105 35.02 -1.46 4.59
N GLY A 106 34.69 -0.29 5.15
CA GLY A 106 35.01 1.01 4.55
C GLY A 106 34.10 1.43 3.39
N HIS A 107 32.89 0.86 3.30
CA HIS A 107 31.89 1.16 2.27
C HIS A 107 30.68 1.95 2.83
N ALA A 108 30.89 2.68 3.94
CA ALA A 108 29.85 3.48 4.58
C ALA A 108 29.29 4.60 3.68
N ASP A 109 30.03 5.01 2.66
CA ASP A 109 29.69 6.07 1.70
C ASP A 109 28.47 5.74 0.84
N ILE A 110 28.18 4.45 0.63
CA ILE A 110 26.97 4.02 -0.11
C ILE A 110 25.72 3.96 0.77
N ILE A 111 25.86 4.10 2.11
CA ILE A 111 24.76 4.03 3.05
C ILE A 111 24.10 5.40 3.18
N LYS A 112 22.92 5.56 2.62
CA LYS A 112 22.12 6.77 2.82
C LYS A 112 21.48 6.78 4.20
N ARG A 113 21.86 7.75 5.03
CA ARG A 113 21.26 7.97 6.35
C ARG A 113 20.16 9.01 6.26
N ASN A 114 18.95 8.64 6.71
CA ASN A 114 17.80 9.55 6.76
C ASN A 114 17.49 9.84 8.23
N LEU A 115 17.34 11.12 8.57
CA LEU A 115 16.85 11.57 9.85
C LEU A 115 15.39 11.97 9.70
N ALA A 116 14.49 11.36 10.47
CA ALA A 116 13.08 11.72 10.52
C ALA A 116 12.74 12.31 11.89
N LEU A 117 12.17 13.50 11.90
CA LEU A 117 11.65 14.16 13.09
C LEU A 117 10.13 14.10 13.06
N GLN A 118 9.52 13.73 14.18
CA GLN A 118 8.08 13.69 14.34
C GLN A 118 7.65 14.78 15.31
N PHE A 119 6.68 15.59 14.91
CA PHE A 119 6.10 16.65 15.72
C PHE A 119 4.68 16.27 16.13
N GLN A 120 4.21 16.81 17.23
CA GLN A 120 2.83 16.59 17.67
C GLN A 120 1.85 17.29 16.73
N LYS A 121 0.58 16.87 16.78
CA LYS A 121 -0.49 17.46 15.99
C LYS A 121 -0.60 18.96 16.35
N GLY A 122 -0.56 19.82 15.34
CA GLY A 122 -0.66 21.26 15.52
C GLY A 122 0.67 22.00 15.76
N ASP A 123 1.78 21.30 15.98
CA ASP A 123 3.10 21.92 16.23
C ASP A 123 3.78 22.41 14.94
N THR A 124 3.06 23.17 14.13
CA THR A 124 3.58 23.73 12.88
C THR A 124 4.81 24.62 13.12
N SER A 125 4.76 25.44 14.17
CA SER A 125 5.86 26.36 14.53
C SER A 125 7.15 25.63 14.88
N GLN A 126 7.09 24.54 15.65
CA GLN A 126 8.26 23.75 15.99
C GLN A 126 8.84 23.05 14.77
N ALA A 127 8.00 22.53 13.88
CA ALA A 127 8.44 21.91 12.65
C ALA A 127 9.17 22.91 11.72
N GLU A 128 8.65 24.12 11.60
CA GLU A 128 9.27 25.20 10.81
C GLU A 128 10.58 25.68 11.42
N GLN A 129 10.66 25.85 12.76
CA GLN A 129 11.89 26.21 13.45
C GLN A 129 12.98 25.14 13.30
N ALA A 130 12.63 23.87 13.46
CA ALA A 130 13.55 22.76 13.25
C ALA A 130 14.05 22.70 11.81
N ALA A 131 13.17 22.92 10.84
CA ALA A 131 13.55 22.98 9.44
C ALA A 131 14.47 24.18 9.12
N ALA A 132 14.24 25.34 9.75
CA ALA A 132 15.11 26.51 9.60
C ALA A 132 16.51 26.22 10.15
N ALA A 133 16.61 25.68 11.38
CA ALA A 133 17.88 25.33 11.98
C ALA A 133 18.68 24.31 11.16
N LEU A 134 18.00 23.30 10.61
CA LEU A 134 18.64 22.32 9.73
C LEU A 134 19.16 22.95 8.42
N ARG A 135 18.43 23.94 7.86
CA ARG A 135 18.93 24.68 6.67
C ARG A 135 20.17 25.49 6.97
N GLU A 136 20.25 26.14 8.14
CA GLU A 136 21.45 26.87 8.59
C GLU A 136 22.67 25.92 8.72
N MET A 137 22.44 24.65 9.08
CA MET A 137 23.46 23.60 9.11
C MET A 137 23.80 23.03 7.73
N GLY A 138 23.20 23.51 6.64
CA GLY A 138 23.45 23.05 5.28
C GLY A 138 22.63 21.86 4.83
N PHE A 139 21.63 21.43 5.60
CA PHE A 139 20.72 20.35 5.19
C PHE A 139 19.54 20.88 4.38
N SER A 140 18.88 19.97 3.63
CA SER A 140 17.67 20.30 2.86
C SER A 140 16.46 19.53 3.44
N PRO A 141 15.90 19.97 4.57
CA PRO A 141 14.78 19.30 5.21
C PRO A 141 13.51 19.42 4.36
N THR A 142 12.72 18.37 4.32
CA THR A 142 11.39 18.35 3.71
C THR A 142 10.34 18.10 4.78
N ILE A 143 9.36 19.00 4.89
CA ILE A 143 8.20 18.83 5.77
C ILE A 143 7.17 18.03 5.00
N LYS A 144 6.79 16.84 5.52
CA LYS A 144 5.67 16.06 5.02
C LYS A 144 4.48 16.26 5.96
N LEU A 145 3.34 16.58 5.36
CA LEU A 145 2.07 16.64 6.09
C LEU A 145 1.35 15.31 5.90
N ASP A 146 0.90 14.72 6.98
CA ASP A 146 0.14 13.48 6.98
C ASP A 146 -0.98 13.51 8.01
N ILE A 147 -2.09 12.91 7.66
CA ILE A 147 -3.23 12.72 8.58
C ILE A 147 -3.56 11.24 8.59
N HIS A 148 -3.45 10.62 9.77
CA HIS A 148 -3.83 9.22 9.89
C HIS A 148 -5.29 9.02 9.45
N PRO A 149 -5.59 8.01 8.59
CA PRO A 149 -6.93 7.82 8.03
C PRO A 149 -8.04 7.76 9.07
N GLN A 150 -7.85 7.06 10.19
CA GLN A 150 -8.84 6.99 11.28
C GLN A 150 -9.08 8.35 11.94
N THR A 151 -8.03 9.17 12.10
CA THR A 151 -8.17 10.54 12.64
C THR A 151 -9.01 11.41 11.70
N PHE A 152 -8.75 11.30 10.39
CA PHE A 152 -9.52 12.03 9.40
C PHE A 152 -10.99 11.58 9.38
N MET A 153 -11.24 10.26 9.41
CA MET A 153 -12.60 9.72 9.43
C MET A 153 -13.39 10.16 10.67
N ALA A 154 -12.76 10.13 11.85
CA ALA A 154 -13.38 10.58 13.08
C ALA A 154 -13.71 12.09 13.01
N PHE A 155 -12.75 12.91 12.58
CA PHE A 155 -12.95 14.34 12.37
C PHE A 155 -14.09 14.63 11.37
N ALA A 156 -14.07 13.98 10.20
CA ALA A 156 -15.07 14.21 9.17
C ALA A 156 -16.47 13.83 9.66
N ARG A 157 -16.62 12.71 10.37
CA ARG A 157 -17.88 12.27 10.97
C ARG A 157 -18.40 13.32 11.98
N GLU A 158 -17.55 13.76 12.90
CA GLU A 158 -17.90 14.78 13.89
C GLU A 158 -18.36 16.10 13.24
N GLN A 159 -17.62 16.59 12.23
CA GLN A 159 -17.98 17.83 11.55
C GLN A 159 -19.33 17.73 10.84
N ILE A 160 -19.61 16.58 10.20
CA ILE A 160 -20.90 16.32 9.52
C ILE A 160 -22.04 16.24 10.53
N GLN A 161 -21.85 15.54 11.66
CA GLN A 161 -22.84 15.48 12.74
C GLN A 161 -23.16 16.86 13.31
N ASN A 162 -22.16 17.75 13.33
CA ASN A 162 -22.32 19.14 13.74
C ASN A 162 -22.90 20.05 12.62
N GLY A 163 -23.40 19.47 11.54
CA GLY A 163 -24.03 20.21 10.44
C GLY A 163 -23.07 20.97 9.53
N LYS A 164 -21.76 20.72 9.60
CA LYS A 164 -20.78 21.38 8.73
C LYS A 164 -20.66 20.63 7.40
N ILE A 165 -20.57 21.39 6.32
CA ILE A 165 -20.36 20.87 4.97
C ILE A 165 -18.86 20.80 4.70
N LEU A 166 -18.32 19.58 4.54
CA LEU A 166 -16.95 19.35 4.11
C LEU A 166 -16.90 19.11 2.60
N PRO A 167 -15.90 19.62 1.87
CA PRO A 167 -15.77 19.43 0.43
C PRO A 167 -15.18 18.03 0.09
N LEU A 168 -15.74 16.96 0.65
CA LEU A 168 -15.24 15.59 0.55
C LEU A 168 -15.12 15.11 -0.90
N ALA A 169 -16.09 15.48 -1.74
CA ALA A 169 -16.07 15.13 -3.16
C ALA A 169 -14.88 15.77 -3.91
N GLN A 170 -14.48 17.01 -3.55
CA GLN A 170 -13.31 17.67 -4.13
C GLN A 170 -12.01 16.98 -3.72
N TRP A 171 -11.99 16.36 -2.53
CA TRP A 171 -10.83 15.61 -2.03
C TRP A 171 -10.83 14.15 -2.52
N GLY A 172 -11.83 13.73 -3.32
CA GLY A 172 -11.97 12.34 -3.77
C GLY A 172 -12.31 11.36 -2.64
N VAL A 173 -12.85 11.88 -1.52
CA VAL A 173 -13.22 11.07 -0.37
C VAL A 173 -14.65 10.56 -0.54
N TYR A 174 -14.81 9.23 -0.52
CA TYR A 174 -16.13 8.63 -0.49
C TYR A 174 -16.85 8.98 0.83
N PHE A 175 -18.07 9.42 0.70
CA PHE A 175 -18.99 9.68 1.82
C PHE A 175 -20.34 9.07 1.48
N GLY A 176 -20.82 8.16 2.31
CA GLY A 176 -22.10 7.47 2.12
C GLY A 176 -22.13 6.12 2.83
N ASP A 177 -23.27 5.49 2.76
CA ASP A 177 -23.50 4.18 3.35
C ASP A 177 -22.75 3.09 2.58
N ARG A 178 -22.12 2.17 3.29
CA ARG A 178 -21.47 1.00 2.73
C ARG A 178 -22.06 -0.26 3.36
N ALA A 179 -22.57 -1.15 2.53
CA ALA A 179 -22.99 -2.44 3.01
C ALA A 179 -21.79 -3.27 3.51
N VAL A 180 -21.95 -3.90 4.67
CA VAL A 180 -20.99 -4.84 5.25
C VAL A 180 -21.60 -6.24 5.20
N ILE A 181 -20.90 -7.18 4.58
CA ILE A 181 -21.28 -8.59 4.52
C ILE A 181 -20.39 -9.33 5.53
N LYS A 182 -21.02 -9.97 6.51
CA LYS A 182 -20.34 -10.77 7.56
C LYS A 182 -20.46 -12.25 7.25
#